data_17ff2466c227b993a1e148b2d4b48003
#
_entry.id   17ff2466c227b993a1e148b2d4b48003
#
_cell.length_a   1.000
_cell.length_b   1.000
_cell.length_c   1.000
_cell.angle_alpha   90.00
_cell.angle_beta   90.00
_cell.angle_gamma   90.00
#
_symmetry.space_group_name_H-M   'P 1'
#
loop_
_entity.id
_entity.type
_entity.pdbx_description
1 polymer ?
#
loop_
_entity_poly.entity_id
_entity_poly.type
_entity_poly.pdbx_seq_one_letter_code
_entity_poly.pdbx_strand_id
1 'polypeptide(L)'
;MPEAAPFGRGRIRRLFGLDRSGPPPRQTQEGEPLNPWTLPNLVGYLRLAGLPVFLYLAFESGDGRSVASAAVYWLIAAGDYVDGFLARVTGQYSRLGALLDPLIDRLTILSGAVVCWHFELLPRWALALLVARELAMLVLAQYGLRHGVAIAVNWPGRISVFPIMGGIFFALVFDGWVPAASLIVGVALAILATVLYARTGVREVRAARAQGGSQAP
;
A
#
# COMPACT_ATOMS: atom_id res chain seq x y z
N MET A 1 -13.18 -3.56 -37.79
CA MET A 1 -12.66 -2.39 -37.05
C MET A 1 -13.64 -2.07 -35.96
N PRO A 2 -13.31 -2.20 -34.67
CA PRO A 2 -14.20 -1.77 -33.60
C PRO A 2 -14.08 -0.25 -33.46
N GLU A 3 -15.20 0.39 -33.54
CA GLU A 3 -15.47 1.82 -33.44
C GLU A 3 -14.92 2.40 -32.15
N ALA A 4 -14.07 3.42 -32.27
CA ALA A 4 -13.50 4.15 -31.13
C ALA A 4 -14.62 4.92 -30.43
N ALA A 5 -15.11 4.41 -29.32
CA ALA A 5 -16.08 5.11 -28.49
C ALA A 5 -15.51 6.45 -28.01
N PRO A 6 -16.33 7.53 -27.94
CA PRO A 6 -15.86 8.88 -27.67
C PRO A 6 -15.22 9.00 -26.28
N PHE A 7 -14.25 9.91 -26.16
CA PHE A 7 -13.56 10.27 -24.93
C PHE A 7 -14.53 10.74 -23.83
N GLY A 8 -15.19 9.80 -23.16
CA GLY A 8 -16.15 10.08 -22.09
C GLY A 8 -15.45 10.26 -20.74
N ARG A 9 -16.02 11.13 -19.89
CA ARG A 9 -15.56 11.40 -18.47
C ARG A 9 -15.24 10.12 -17.68
N GLY A 10 -15.86 8.99 -17.98
CA GLY A 10 -15.59 7.69 -17.37
C GLY A 10 -14.21 7.11 -17.70
N ARG A 11 -13.70 7.33 -18.92
CA ARG A 11 -12.37 6.83 -19.35
C ARG A 11 -11.26 7.60 -18.64
N ILE A 12 -11.41 8.92 -18.49
CA ILE A 12 -10.45 9.77 -17.75
C ILE A 12 -10.40 9.36 -16.28
N ARG A 13 -11.55 9.14 -15.62
CA ARG A 13 -11.61 8.69 -14.22
C ARG A 13 -10.94 7.33 -14.02
N ARG A 14 -11.06 6.39 -14.96
CA ARG A 14 -10.36 5.09 -14.94
C ARG A 14 -8.86 5.25 -15.13
N LEU A 15 -8.41 6.09 -16.06
CA LEU A 15 -6.99 6.36 -16.29
C LEU A 15 -6.30 6.93 -15.04
N PHE A 16 -6.96 7.83 -14.33
CA PHE A 16 -6.44 8.39 -13.08
C PHE A 16 -6.68 7.51 -11.83
N GLY A 17 -7.25 6.29 -11.99
CA GLY A 17 -7.49 5.38 -10.88
C GLY A 17 -8.60 5.80 -9.91
N LEU A 18 -9.41 6.79 -10.30
CA LEU A 18 -10.57 7.28 -9.55
C LEU A 18 -11.78 6.34 -9.66
N ASP A 19 -11.83 5.51 -10.70
CA ASP A 19 -12.83 4.47 -10.89
C ASP A 19 -12.13 3.12 -11.00
N ARG A 20 -12.28 2.28 -9.97
CA ARG A 20 -11.74 0.93 -9.85
C ARG A 20 -12.87 -0.13 -9.78
N SER A 21 -14.04 0.17 -10.33
CA SER A 21 -15.25 -0.68 -10.22
C SER A 21 -15.26 -1.91 -11.13
N GLY A 22 -14.23 -2.12 -11.95
CA GLY A 22 -14.12 -3.29 -12.84
C GLY A 22 -13.48 -4.51 -12.17
N PRO A 23 -13.66 -5.73 -12.75
CA PRO A 23 -12.93 -6.90 -12.30
C PRO A 23 -11.41 -6.71 -12.50
N PRO A 24 -10.56 -7.36 -11.65
CA PRO A 24 -9.12 -7.28 -11.80
C PRO A 24 -8.69 -7.79 -13.20
N PRO A 25 -7.66 -7.17 -13.83
CA PRO A 25 -7.16 -7.61 -15.12
C PRO A 25 -6.78 -9.10 -15.08
N ARG A 26 -7.08 -9.84 -16.15
CA ARG A 26 -6.78 -11.29 -16.23
C ARG A 26 -5.32 -11.60 -15.96
N GLN A 27 -4.40 -10.77 -16.47
CA GLN A 27 -2.96 -10.93 -16.32
C GLN A 27 -2.45 -10.85 -14.87
N THR A 28 -3.28 -10.39 -13.92
CA THR A 28 -2.93 -10.32 -12.48
C THR A 28 -3.45 -11.53 -11.69
N GLN A 29 -4.19 -12.44 -12.31
CA GLN A 29 -4.84 -13.57 -11.63
C GLN A 29 -3.87 -14.73 -11.37
N GLU A 30 -4.23 -15.59 -10.41
CA GLU A 30 -3.50 -16.83 -10.16
C GLU A 30 -3.52 -17.73 -11.39
N GLY A 31 -2.35 -18.33 -11.73
CA GLY A 31 -2.18 -19.16 -12.92
C GLY A 31 -1.63 -18.43 -14.15
N GLU A 32 -1.73 -17.10 -14.22
CA GLU A 32 -1.14 -16.33 -15.30
C GLU A 32 0.40 -16.19 -15.14
N PRO A 33 1.16 -16.05 -16.24
CA PRO A 33 2.61 -15.89 -16.18
C PRO A 33 3.01 -14.60 -15.46
N LEU A 34 4.16 -14.62 -14.77
CA LEU A 34 4.64 -13.51 -13.94
C LEU A 34 4.92 -12.23 -14.72
N ASN A 35 5.30 -12.34 -16.01
CA ASN A 35 5.64 -11.22 -16.90
C ASN A 35 6.52 -10.15 -16.24
N PRO A 36 7.80 -10.47 -15.89
CA PRO A 36 8.62 -9.57 -15.10
C PRO A 36 9.02 -8.29 -15.85
N TRP A 37 9.09 -8.32 -17.18
CA TRP A 37 9.59 -7.23 -18.01
C TRP A 37 8.44 -6.38 -18.56
N THR A 38 7.75 -5.66 -17.69
CA THR A 38 6.75 -4.65 -18.07
C THR A 38 7.20 -3.27 -17.59
N LEU A 39 6.75 -2.20 -18.26
CA LEU A 39 7.08 -0.83 -17.85
C LEU A 39 6.66 -0.52 -16.40
N PRO A 40 5.46 -0.93 -15.93
CA PRO A 40 5.10 -0.77 -14.53
C PRO A 40 6.05 -1.49 -13.56
N ASN A 41 6.43 -2.74 -13.89
CA ASN A 41 7.37 -3.49 -13.04
C ASN A 41 8.75 -2.84 -12.95
N LEU A 42 9.23 -2.19 -14.03
CA LEU A 42 10.47 -1.45 -13.99
C LEU A 42 10.43 -0.32 -12.96
N VAL A 43 9.32 0.42 -12.88
CA VAL A 43 9.12 1.43 -11.82
C VAL A 43 9.12 0.77 -10.45
N GLY A 44 8.45 -0.38 -10.29
CA GLY A 44 8.48 -1.16 -9.05
C GLY A 44 9.91 -1.56 -8.65
N TYR A 45 10.74 -2.02 -9.58
CA TYR A 45 12.15 -2.35 -9.32
C TYR A 45 12.97 -1.12 -8.91
N LEU A 46 12.75 0.03 -9.55
CA LEU A 46 13.40 1.27 -9.16
C LEU A 46 12.99 1.72 -7.75
N ARG A 47 11.71 1.60 -7.40
CA ARG A 47 11.20 1.85 -6.05
C ARG A 47 11.87 0.93 -5.03
N LEU A 48 11.96 -0.37 -5.33
CA LEU A 48 12.61 -1.35 -4.45
C LEU A 48 14.10 -1.05 -4.27
N ALA A 49 14.81 -0.73 -5.35
CA ALA A 49 16.22 -0.32 -5.30
C ALA A 49 16.43 1.03 -4.60
N GLY A 50 15.44 1.89 -4.60
CA GLY A 50 15.45 3.17 -3.88
C GLY A 50 15.44 3.01 -2.35
N LEU A 51 14.89 1.92 -1.81
CA LEU A 51 14.81 1.70 -0.35
C LEU A 51 16.18 1.65 0.34
N PRO A 52 17.16 0.84 -0.10
CA PRO A 52 18.50 0.87 0.48
C PRO A 52 19.20 2.22 0.27
N VAL A 53 18.97 2.91 -0.85
CA VAL A 53 19.51 4.26 -1.07
C VAL A 53 18.90 5.25 -0.07
N PHE A 54 17.60 5.21 0.14
CA PHE A 54 16.92 6.01 1.16
C PHE A 54 17.51 5.78 2.56
N LEU A 55 17.64 4.51 2.97
CA LEU A 55 18.21 4.15 4.28
C LEU A 55 19.64 4.65 4.41
N TYR A 56 20.48 4.42 3.41
CA TYR A 56 21.86 4.89 3.40
C TYR A 56 21.95 6.42 3.61
N LEU A 57 21.20 7.19 2.82
CA LEU A 57 21.20 8.65 2.91
C LEU A 57 20.65 9.16 4.25
N ALA A 58 19.63 8.49 4.80
CA ALA A 58 19.05 8.86 6.09
C ALA A 58 20.02 8.59 7.25
N PHE A 59 20.71 7.44 7.23
CA PHE A 59 21.68 7.12 8.29
C PHE A 59 22.98 7.93 8.16
N GLU A 60 23.41 8.28 6.96
CA GLU A 60 24.59 9.12 6.73
C GLU A 60 24.40 10.56 7.20
N SER A 61 23.16 11.06 7.25
CA SER A 61 22.85 12.43 7.70
C SER A 61 23.21 12.71 9.17
N GLY A 62 23.34 11.66 9.99
CA GLY A 62 23.67 11.72 11.40
C GLY A 62 22.51 12.07 12.34
N ASP A 63 21.48 12.78 11.86
CA ASP A 63 20.28 13.16 12.61
C ASP A 63 18.97 12.61 11.99
N GLY A 64 19.09 11.86 10.89
CA GLY A 64 17.95 11.30 10.17
C GLY A 64 17.19 12.31 9.32
N ARG A 65 17.60 13.58 9.27
CA ARG A 65 16.98 14.65 8.49
C ARG A 65 17.88 15.04 7.33
N SER A 66 17.45 14.72 6.13
CA SER A 66 18.16 15.06 4.91
C SER A 66 17.17 15.29 3.77
N VAL A 67 17.31 16.40 3.07
CA VAL A 67 16.52 16.68 1.86
C VAL A 67 16.70 15.58 0.82
N ALA A 68 17.90 15.01 0.71
CA ALA A 68 18.17 13.93 -0.22
C ALA A 68 17.41 12.65 0.15
N SER A 69 17.45 12.24 1.45
CA SER A 69 16.71 11.07 1.91
C SER A 69 15.20 11.28 1.79
N ALA A 70 14.69 12.46 2.14
CA ALA A 70 13.28 12.83 1.98
C ALA A 70 12.84 12.79 0.52
N ALA A 71 13.65 13.32 -0.40
CA ALA A 71 13.36 13.28 -1.84
C ALA A 71 13.30 11.84 -2.37
N VAL A 72 14.24 10.97 -1.99
CA VAL A 72 14.21 9.56 -2.37
C VAL A 72 12.98 8.86 -1.78
N TYR A 73 12.66 9.09 -0.51
CA TYR A 73 11.44 8.55 0.12
C TYR A 73 10.18 8.98 -0.62
N TRP A 74 10.08 10.26 -0.97
CA TRP A 74 8.95 10.79 -1.73
C TRP A 74 8.85 10.17 -3.13
N LEU A 75 9.98 10.01 -3.84
CA LEU A 75 10.02 9.38 -5.16
C LEU A 75 9.56 7.92 -5.11
N ILE A 76 9.96 7.18 -4.07
CA ILE A 76 9.50 5.81 -3.85
C ILE A 76 7.97 5.79 -3.63
N ALA A 77 7.46 6.68 -2.77
CA ALA A 77 6.03 6.78 -2.48
C ALA A 77 5.21 7.21 -3.70
N ALA A 78 5.69 8.23 -4.45
CA ALA A 78 5.02 8.71 -5.66
C ALA A 78 5.08 7.69 -6.82
N GLY A 79 6.11 6.84 -6.83
CA GLY A 79 6.29 5.78 -7.82
C GLY A 79 5.12 4.82 -7.89
N ASP A 80 4.42 4.54 -6.78
CA ASP A 80 3.19 3.74 -6.74
C ASP A 80 2.06 4.31 -7.61
N TYR A 81 1.95 5.63 -7.64
CA TYR A 81 0.98 6.26 -8.53
C TYR A 81 1.43 6.16 -9.99
N VAL A 82 2.74 6.27 -10.24
CA VAL A 82 3.32 6.23 -11.60
C VAL A 82 3.19 4.84 -12.21
N ASP A 83 3.55 3.76 -11.50
CA ASP A 83 3.43 2.39 -12.02
C ASP A 83 1.98 2.00 -12.29
N GLY A 84 1.07 2.32 -11.37
CA GLY A 84 -0.36 2.14 -11.57
C GLY A 84 -0.92 2.97 -12.74
N PHE A 85 -0.44 4.19 -12.96
CA PHE A 85 -0.80 5.00 -14.11
C PHE A 85 -0.28 4.40 -15.42
N LEU A 86 1.00 4.00 -15.46
CA LEU A 86 1.62 3.35 -16.61
C LEU A 86 0.88 2.05 -16.97
N ALA A 87 0.53 1.21 -15.99
CA ALA A 87 -0.23 0.00 -16.23
C ALA A 87 -1.57 0.28 -16.94
N ARG A 88 -2.26 1.34 -16.53
CA ARG A 88 -3.55 1.74 -17.14
C ARG A 88 -3.39 2.33 -18.55
N VAL A 89 -2.35 3.12 -18.79
CA VAL A 89 -2.12 3.75 -20.10
C VAL A 89 -1.60 2.75 -21.11
N THR A 90 -0.68 1.88 -20.71
CA THR A 90 -0.05 0.89 -21.63
C THR A 90 -0.85 -0.39 -21.74
N GLY A 91 -1.80 -0.65 -20.85
CA GLY A 91 -2.52 -1.92 -20.73
C GLY A 91 -1.62 -3.08 -20.28
N GLN A 92 -0.38 -2.79 -19.82
CA GLN A 92 0.58 -3.78 -19.36
C GLN A 92 0.34 -4.07 -17.88
N TYR A 93 -0.37 -5.13 -17.61
CA TYR A 93 -0.54 -5.67 -16.27
C TYR A 93 0.31 -6.93 -16.13
N SER A 94 0.79 -7.21 -14.92
CA SER A 94 1.54 -8.42 -14.63
C SER A 94 1.14 -8.99 -13.27
N ARG A 95 1.22 -10.30 -13.14
CA ARG A 95 1.03 -10.97 -11.86
C ARG A 95 2.14 -10.58 -10.87
N LEU A 96 3.37 -10.43 -11.36
CA LEU A 96 4.49 -10.02 -10.52
C LEU A 96 4.29 -8.60 -9.95
N GLY A 97 3.84 -7.62 -10.76
CA GLY A 97 3.52 -6.27 -10.30
C GLY A 97 2.48 -6.30 -9.18
N ALA A 98 1.38 -7.01 -9.39
CA ALA A 98 0.31 -7.15 -8.38
C ALA A 98 0.80 -7.74 -7.04
N LEU A 99 1.89 -8.52 -7.03
CA LEU A 99 2.53 -9.05 -5.82
C LEU A 99 3.56 -8.08 -5.23
N LEU A 100 4.32 -7.38 -6.09
CA LEU A 100 5.38 -6.46 -5.68
C LEU A 100 4.83 -5.16 -5.08
N ASP A 101 3.75 -4.60 -5.65
CA ASP A 101 3.20 -3.31 -5.20
C ASP A 101 2.87 -3.31 -3.70
N PRO A 102 2.08 -4.25 -3.14
CA PRO A 102 1.80 -4.29 -1.71
C PRO A 102 3.04 -4.56 -0.85
N LEU A 103 4.05 -5.25 -1.39
CA LEU A 103 5.30 -5.51 -0.68
C LEU A 103 6.14 -4.24 -0.58
N ILE A 104 6.33 -3.52 -1.69
CA ILE A 104 7.12 -2.29 -1.75
C ILE A 104 6.49 -1.21 -0.87
N ASP A 105 5.16 -1.07 -0.89
CA ASP A 105 4.44 -0.11 -0.05
C ASP A 105 4.71 -0.36 1.44
N ARG A 106 4.65 -1.62 1.88
CA ARG A 106 4.95 -1.98 3.27
C ARG A 106 6.41 -1.74 3.62
N LEU A 107 7.33 -2.13 2.73
CA LEU A 107 8.76 -1.88 2.94
C LEU A 107 9.06 -0.38 3.00
N THR A 108 8.38 0.45 2.22
CA THR A 108 8.52 1.91 2.27
C THR A 108 8.10 2.47 3.62
N ILE A 109 6.93 2.08 4.12
CA ILE A 109 6.44 2.49 5.46
C ILE A 109 7.39 2.01 6.56
N LEU A 110 7.80 0.74 6.52
CA LEU A 110 8.69 0.15 7.52
C LEU A 110 10.07 0.79 7.51
N SER A 111 10.66 1.05 6.33
CA SER A 111 11.95 1.73 6.21
C SER A 111 11.90 3.14 6.82
N GLY A 112 10.85 3.90 6.51
CA GLY A 112 10.64 5.21 7.11
C GLY A 112 10.43 5.13 8.63
N ALA A 113 9.68 4.13 9.11
CA ALA A 113 9.47 3.92 10.54
C ALA A 113 10.78 3.55 11.27
N VAL A 114 11.67 2.77 10.65
CA VAL A 114 13.00 2.43 11.20
C VAL A 114 13.86 3.68 11.38
N VAL A 115 13.93 4.55 10.36
CA VAL A 115 14.68 5.82 10.43
C VAL A 115 14.09 6.71 11.52
N CYS A 116 12.78 6.93 11.50
CA CYS A 116 12.11 7.77 12.50
C CYS A 116 12.22 7.22 13.92
N TRP A 117 12.29 5.90 14.09
CA TRP A 117 12.51 5.26 15.38
C TRP A 117 13.94 5.45 15.88
N HIS A 118 14.92 5.24 15.00
CA HIS A 118 16.34 5.33 15.35
C HIS A 118 16.74 6.74 15.76
N PHE A 119 16.31 7.74 14.99
CA PHE A 119 16.63 9.15 15.23
C PHE A 119 15.61 9.89 16.10
N GLU A 120 14.63 9.20 16.66
CA GLU A 120 13.57 9.77 17.51
C GLU A 120 12.77 10.91 16.86
N LEU A 121 12.62 10.86 15.52
CA LEU A 121 11.95 11.90 14.77
C LEU A 121 10.43 11.95 15.02
N LEU A 122 9.84 10.82 15.40
CA LEU A 122 8.40 10.64 15.64
C LEU A 122 8.16 9.87 16.94
N PRO A 123 6.98 10.02 17.57
CA PRO A 123 6.64 9.34 18.81
C PRO A 123 6.75 7.81 18.67
N ARG A 124 7.65 7.17 19.44
CA ARG A 124 7.92 5.73 19.38
C ARG A 124 6.67 4.87 19.59
N TRP A 125 5.74 5.30 20.46
CA TRP A 125 4.50 4.58 20.67
C TRP A 125 3.62 4.54 19.40
N ALA A 126 3.57 5.64 18.63
CA ALA A 126 2.81 5.70 17.38
C ALA A 126 3.45 4.82 16.30
N LEU A 127 4.78 4.82 16.20
CA LEU A 127 5.55 3.94 15.31
C LEU A 127 5.35 2.46 15.68
N ALA A 128 5.37 2.13 16.99
CA ALA A 128 5.10 0.77 17.46
C ALA A 128 3.69 0.31 17.08
N LEU A 129 2.68 1.17 17.26
CA LEU A 129 1.30 0.86 16.85
C LEU A 129 1.19 0.69 15.32
N LEU A 130 1.92 1.49 14.54
CA LEU A 130 1.98 1.35 13.09
C LEU A 130 2.53 -0.03 12.69
N VAL A 131 3.68 -0.43 13.25
CA VAL A 131 4.29 -1.73 12.97
C VAL A 131 3.39 -2.87 13.43
N ALA A 132 2.82 -2.79 14.63
CA ALA A 132 1.89 -3.80 15.14
C ALA A 132 0.66 -3.95 14.23
N ARG A 133 0.13 -2.84 13.72
CA ARG A 133 -0.97 -2.84 12.76
C ARG A 133 -0.58 -3.51 11.43
N GLU A 134 0.62 -3.22 10.89
CA GLU A 134 1.08 -3.89 9.66
C GLU A 134 1.17 -5.41 9.84
N LEU A 135 1.72 -5.86 10.97
CA LEU A 135 1.78 -7.29 11.30
C LEU A 135 0.38 -7.90 11.47
N ALA A 136 -0.53 -7.20 12.15
CA ALA A 136 -1.91 -7.65 12.31
C ALA A 136 -2.62 -7.82 10.96
N MET A 137 -2.41 -6.90 10.01
CA MET A 137 -2.98 -7.00 8.66
C MET A 137 -2.42 -8.19 7.88
N LEU A 138 -1.13 -8.52 8.04
CA LEU A 138 -0.55 -9.72 7.44
C LEU A 138 -1.21 -10.99 7.98
N VAL A 139 -1.36 -11.07 9.29
CA VAL A 139 -2.02 -12.22 9.95
C VAL A 139 -3.48 -12.36 9.52
N LEU A 140 -4.22 -11.24 9.48
CA LEU A 140 -5.62 -11.23 9.04
C LEU A 140 -5.77 -11.63 7.57
N ALA A 141 -4.89 -11.14 6.69
CA ALA A 141 -4.88 -11.51 5.28
C ALA A 141 -4.62 -13.00 5.10
N GLN A 142 -3.60 -13.53 5.80
CA GLN A 142 -3.28 -14.97 5.79
C GLN A 142 -4.43 -15.83 6.33
N TYR A 143 -5.08 -15.38 7.40
CA TYR A 143 -6.26 -16.05 7.95
C TYR A 143 -7.41 -16.08 6.96
N GLY A 144 -7.72 -14.96 6.30
CA GLY A 144 -8.75 -14.88 5.26
C GLY A 144 -8.49 -15.85 4.11
N LEU A 145 -7.27 -15.83 3.57
CA LEU A 145 -6.86 -16.72 2.48
C LEU A 145 -7.03 -18.21 2.86
N ARG A 146 -6.63 -18.60 4.06
CA ARG A 146 -6.79 -19.99 4.54
C ARG A 146 -8.25 -20.44 4.66
N HIS A 147 -9.18 -19.51 4.81
CA HIS A 147 -10.62 -19.79 4.92
C HIS A 147 -11.39 -19.49 3.63
N GLY A 148 -10.68 -19.23 2.50
CA GLY A 148 -11.30 -18.96 1.20
C GLY A 148 -12.08 -17.65 1.13
N VAL A 149 -11.81 -16.69 2.05
CA VAL A 149 -12.49 -15.41 2.13
C VAL A 149 -11.55 -14.31 1.63
N ALA A 150 -11.86 -13.72 0.48
CA ALA A 150 -11.16 -12.56 -0.05
C ALA A 150 -11.78 -11.28 0.52
N ILE A 151 -11.22 -10.76 1.61
CA ILE A 151 -11.75 -9.56 2.26
C ILE A 151 -11.25 -8.31 1.54
N ALA A 152 -12.17 -7.49 1.03
CA ALA A 152 -11.84 -6.25 0.32
C ALA A 152 -11.28 -5.17 1.24
N VAL A 153 -10.25 -4.46 0.80
CA VAL A 153 -9.68 -3.31 1.52
C VAL A 153 -10.70 -2.19 1.62
N ASN A 154 -10.97 -1.74 2.84
CA ASN A 154 -11.95 -0.69 3.13
C ASN A 154 -11.41 0.74 2.89
N TRP A 155 -12.31 1.72 2.75
CA TRP A 155 -11.99 3.12 2.49
C TRP A 155 -11.04 3.76 3.53
N PRO A 156 -11.22 3.60 4.86
CA PRO A 156 -10.31 4.18 5.85
C PRO A 156 -8.87 3.68 5.70
N GLY A 157 -8.68 2.41 5.31
CA GLY A 157 -7.35 1.85 5.06
C GLY A 157 -6.62 2.50 3.88
N ARG A 158 -7.37 2.90 2.85
CA ARG A 158 -6.78 3.61 1.69
C ARG A 158 -6.38 5.05 2.03
N ILE A 159 -7.22 5.74 2.82
CA ILE A 159 -6.96 7.14 3.22
C ILE A 159 -5.81 7.22 4.23
N SER A 160 -5.67 6.24 5.13
CA SER A 160 -4.65 6.25 6.19
C SER A 160 -3.21 6.29 5.68
N VAL A 161 -2.96 5.78 4.47
CA VAL A 161 -1.62 5.74 3.87
C VAL A 161 -1.05 7.15 3.67
N PHE A 162 -1.88 8.12 3.25
CA PHE A 162 -1.42 9.48 3.00
C PHE A 162 -0.88 10.18 4.24
N PRO A 163 -1.60 10.24 5.38
CA PRO A 163 -1.06 10.87 6.58
C PRO A 163 0.06 10.06 7.24
N ILE A 164 0.14 8.74 7.07
CA ILE A 164 1.27 7.94 7.54
C ILE A 164 2.53 8.30 6.75
N MET A 165 2.50 8.18 5.42
CA MET A 165 3.64 8.50 4.57
C MET A 165 4.01 9.98 4.65
N GLY A 166 3.01 10.87 4.69
CA GLY A 166 3.22 12.31 4.88
C GLY A 166 3.88 12.63 6.22
N GLY A 167 3.45 11.99 7.31
CA GLY A 167 4.07 12.16 8.63
C GLY A 167 5.54 11.76 8.65
N ILE A 168 5.88 10.61 8.05
CA ILE A 168 7.27 10.17 7.90
C ILE A 168 8.05 11.14 7.01
N PHE A 169 7.52 11.50 5.84
CA PHE A 169 8.18 12.44 4.92
C PHE A 169 8.47 13.79 5.59
N PHE A 170 7.50 14.38 6.26
CA PHE A 170 7.69 15.66 6.94
C PHE A 170 8.71 15.56 8.08
N ALA A 171 8.75 14.44 8.80
CA ALA A 171 9.74 14.22 9.87
C ALA A 171 11.19 14.16 9.34
N LEU A 172 11.39 13.69 8.09
CA LEU A 172 12.68 13.70 7.42
C LEU A 172 13.12 15.10 6.95
N VAL A 173 12.20 16.07 6.88
CA VAL A 173 12.47 17.42 6.35
C VAL A 173 12.59 18.45 7.47
N PHE A 174 11.70 18.42 8.45
CA PHE A 174 11.66 19.44 9.52
C PHE A 174 11.17 18.86 10.85
N ASP A 175 11.52 19.56 11.93
CA ASP A 175 11.02 19.27 13.26
C ASP A 175 9.71 20.02 13.54
N GLY A 176 8.89 19.46 14.43
CA GLY A 176 7.65 20.10 14.83
C GLY A 176 6.53 19.10 15.17
N TRP A 177 5.38 19.66 15.51
CA TRP A 177 4.20 18.86 15.87
C TRP A 177 3.45 18.27 14.65
N VAL A 178 3.60 18.87 13.47
CA VAL A 178 2.89 18.49 12.23
C VAL A 178 3.19 17.07 11.78
N PRO A 179 4.48 16.62 11.70
CA PRO A 179 4.82 15.25 11.38
C PRO A 179 4.17 14.23 12.34
N ALA A 180 4.27 14.51 13.65
CA ALA A 180 3.71 13.65 14.68
C ALA A 180 2.19 13.58 14.62
N ALA A 181 1.50 14.72 14.44
CA ALA A 181 0.06 14.78 14.28
C ALA A 181 -0.41 14.02 13.04
N SER A 182 0.29 14.18 11.90
CA SER A 182 -0.01 13.47 10.67
C SER A 182 0.11 11.96 10.86
N LEU A 183 1.20 11.48 11.47
CA LEU A 183 1.37 10.06 11.78
C LEU A 183 0.25 9.53 12.68
N ILE A 184 -0.06 10.24 13.79
CA ILE A 184 -1.08 9.82 14.76
C ILE A 184 -2.45 9.68 14.10
N VAL A 185 -2.85 10.67 13.27
CA VAL A 185 -4.11 10.61 12.50
C VAL A 185 -4.09 9.43 11.55
N GLY A 186 -3.00 9.22 10.84
CA GLY A 186 -2.85 8.08 9.93
C GLY A 186 -2.95 6.73 10.63
N VAL A 187 -2.27 6.57 11.77
CA VAL A 187 -2.31 5.35 12.58
C VAL A 187 -3.72 5.12 13.14
N ALA A 188 -4.40 6.15 13.63
CA ALA A 188 -5.77 6.03 14.12
C ALA A 188 -6.74 5.54 13.01
N LEU A 189 -6.66 6.13 11.82
CA LEU A 189 -7.43 5.68 10.65
C LEU A 189 -7.09 4.24 10.24
N ALA A 190 -5.80 3.87 10.29
CA ALA A 190 -5.34 2.54 9.95
C ALA A 190 -5.83 1.48 10.96
N ILE A 191 -5.85 1.80 12.25
CA ILE A 191 -6.40 0.92 13.29
C ILE A 191 -7.91 0.76 13.10
N LEU A 192 -8.63 1.86 12.87
CA LEU A 192 -10.07 1.81 12.57
C LEU A 192 -10.34 0.91 11.37
N ALA A 193 -9.58 1.08 10.29
CA ALA A 193 -9.68 0.24 9.10
C ALA A 193 -9.44 -1.25 9.41
N THR A 194 -8.44 -1.56 10.25
CA THR A 194 -8.10 -2.94 10.63
C THR A 194 -9.23 -3.56 11.46
N VAL A 195 -9.81 -2.82 12.39
CA VAL A 195 -10.96 -3.29 13.19
C VAL A 195 -12.18 -3.57 12.31
N LEU A 196 -12.49 -2.68 11.37
CA LEU A 196 -13.59 -2.88 10.42
C LEU A 196 -13.33 -4.10 9.52
N TYR A 197 -12.10 -4.25 9.02
CA TYR A 197 -11.68 -5.39 8.23
C TYR A 197 -11.82 -6.71 8.99
N ALA A 198 -11.34 -6.77 10.24
CA ALA A 198 -11.46 -7.94 11.10
C ALA A 198 -12.92 -8.32 11.37
N ARG A 199 -13.78 -7.33 11.67
CA ARG A 199 -15.22 -7.55 11.89
C ARG A 199 -15.91 -8.12 10.65
N THR A 200 -15.63 -7.60 9.47
CA THR A 200 -16.19 -8.08 8.20
C THR A 200 -15.72 -9.50 7.92
N GLY A 201 -14.40 -9.75 8.02
CA GLY A 201 -13.83 -11.08 7.80
C GLY A 201 -14.40 -12.16 8.71
N VAL A 202 -14.53 -11.88 10.01
CA VAL A 202 -15.15 -12.82 10.97
C VAL A 202 -16.61 -13.11 10.62
N ARG A 203 -17.37 -12.09 10.19
CA ARG A 203 -18.77 -12.28 9.76
C ARG A 203 -18.88 -13.17 8.54
N GLU A 204 -18.04 -12.94 7.52
CA GLU A 204 -18.04 -13.73 6.28
C GLU A 204 -17.61 -15.18 6.51
N VAL A 205 -16.59 -15.43 7.34
CA VAL A 205 -16.18 -16.79 7.73
C VAL A 205 -17.30 -17.51 8.49
N ARG A 206 -17.99 -16.83 9.39
CA ARG A 206 -19.15 -17.42 10.13
C ARG A 206 -20.32 -17.74 9.17
N ALA A 207 -20.62 -16.85 8.24
CA ALA A 207 -21.67 -17.06 7.26
C ALA A 207 -21.36 -18.25 6.33
N ALA A 208 -20.12 -18.36 5.85
CA ALA A 208 -19.68 -19.48 5.03
C ALA A 208 -19.79 -20.83 5.76
N ARG A 209 -19.43 -20.89 7.05
CA ARG A 209 -19.57 -22.09 7.88
C ARG A 209 -21.04 -22.49 8.10
N ALA A 210 -21.94 -21.51 8.29
CA ALA A 210 -23.37 -21.77 8.47
C ALA A 210 -24.02 -22.36 7.20
N GLN A 211 -23.59 -21.90 6.02
CA GLN A 211 -24.08 -22.41 4.74
C GLN A 211 -23.53 -23.82 4.40
N GLY A 212 -22.25 -24.09 4.72
CA GLY A 212 -21.66 -25.41 4.52
C GLY A 212 -22.23 -26.49 5.45
N GLY A 213 -22.68 -26.13 6.65
CA GLY A 213 -23.32 -27.05 7.59
C GLY A 213 -24.77 -27.42 7.22
N SER A 214 -25.43 -26.65 6.33
CA SER A 214 -26.79 -26.93 5.85
C SER A 214 -26.85 -27.84 4.62
N GLN A 215 -25.70 -28.19 4.03
CA GLN A 215 -25.60 -29.04 2.83
C GLN A 215 -25.04 -30.45 3.12
N ALA A 216 -24.85 -30.81 4.40
CA ALA A 216 -24.55 -32.19 4.77
C ALA A 216 -25.85 -33.00 4.77
N PRO A 217 -25.90 -34.16 4.03
CA PRO A 217 -27.09 -34.98 3.90
C PRO A 217 -27.48 -35.67 5.22
#